data_30aa6e81368aa2122dd5e06d414d9e9f
#
_entry.id   30aa6e81368aa2122dd5e06d414d9e9f
#
_cell.length_a   1.000
_cell.length_b   1.000
_cell.length_c   1.000
_cell.angle_alpha   90.00
_cell.angle_beta   90.00
_cell.angle_gamma   90.00
#
_symmetry.space_group_name_H-M   'P 1'
#
loop_
_entity.id
_entity.type
_entity.pdbx_description
1 polymer ?
#
loop_
_entity_poly.entity_id
_entity_poly.type
_entity_poly.pdbx_seq_one_letter_code
_entity_poly.pdbx_strand_id
1 'polypeptide(L)'
;GSVIPNNQLEEAGARTHMLLQVTLKGQPWLVDAGFGGLAPTAPLLLESEKTQLTPHGQYRLKPHRDGLVLCAVTGAKQQLLYTFDRQPQRRIDLQVGNWFVSTHPHSPFRTRLMAARVVPDGSRHTLLNTRYTLHRPDGSSRVRTITDAASLLDVLRSCFTVSLPQTDGLSRRFQQFLYT
;
A
#
# COMPACT_ATOMS: atom_id res chain seq x y z
N GLY A 1 -0.40 12.50 1.78
CA GLY A 1 0.98 12.03 1.92
C GLY A 1 1.68 11.82 0.57
N SER A 2 2.99 11.81 0.59
CA SER A 2 3.87 11.59 -0.56
C SER A 2 4.60 10.26 -0.41
N VAL A 3 4.38 9.32 -1.33
CA VAL A 3 4.97 7.98 -1.30
C VAL A 3 6.48 8.08 -1.57
N ILE A 4 7.26 7.29 -0.83
CA ILE A 4 8.72 7.25 -0.94
C ILE A 4 9.12 6.00 -1.73
N PRO A 5 9.62 6.14 -2.97
CA PRO A 5 10.15 5.02 -3.73
C PRO A 5 11.53 4.61 -3.21
N ASN A 6 11.88 3.34 -3.38
CA ASN A 6 13.23 2.81 -3.18
C ASN A 6 13.89 3.15 -1.82
N ASN A 7 13.10 3.48 -0.81
CA ASN A 7 13.60 3.92 0.51
C ASN A 7 14.42 5.24 0.46
N GLN A 8 14.23 6.05 -0.57
CA GLN A 8 14.94 7.32 -0.81
C GLN A 8 14.00 8.49 -0.54
N LEU A 9 14.22 9.17 0.58
CA LEU A 9 13.32 10.21 1.08
C LEU A 9 13.28 11.44 0.16
N GLU A 10 14.36 11.74 -0.53
CA GLU A 10 14.50 12.83 -1.49
C GLU A 10 13.65 12.61 -2.76
N GLU A 11 13.32 11.36 -3.05
CA GLU A 11 12.48 10.96 -4.19
C GLU A 11 10.98 10.94 -3.84
N ALA A 12 10.59 11.42 -2.67
CA ALA A 12 9.17 11.50 -2.29
C ALA A 12 8.38 12.30 -3.33
N GLY A 13 7.38 11.65 -3.93
CA GLY A 13 6.61 12.20 -5.03
C GLY A 13 5.55 13.22 -4.60
N ALA A 14 4.60 13.50 -5.50
CA ALA A 14 3.45 14.34 -5.21
C ALA A 14 2.56 13.74 -4.11
N ARG A 15 1.72 14.56 -3.49
CA ARG A 15 0.77 14.14 -2.44
C ARG A 15 -0.40 13.38 -3.05
N THR A 16 -0.21 12.12 -3.34
CA THR A 16 -1.21 11.25 -3.99
C THR A 16 -1.79 10.19 -3.07
N HIS A 17 -1.27 10.08 -1.84
CA HIS A 17 -1.78 9.14 -0.85
C HIS A 17 -2.62 9.86 0.22
N MET A 18 -3.86 9.43 0.38
CA MET A 18 -4.79 9.94 1.41
C MET A 18 -4.69 9.10 2.68
N LEU A 19 -4.62 9.77 3.81
CA LEU A 19 -4.65 9.18 5.14
C LEU A 19 -5.54 10.03 6.06
N LEU A 20 -5.96 9.48 7.17
CA LEU A 20 -6.84 10.15 8.12
C LEU A 20 -6.13 10.38 9.46
N GLN A 21 -6.35 11.54 10.06
CA GLN A 21 -6.13 11.75 11.48
C GLN A 21 -7.46 11.66 12.21
N VAL A 22 -7.54 10.80 13.23
CA VAL A 22 -8.71 10.64 14.09
C VAL A 22 -8.33 10.96 15.53
N THR A 23 -9.10 11.80 16.20
CA THR A 23 -8.93 12.05 17.62
C THR A 23 -9.79 11.09 18.43
N LEU A 24 -9.17 10.25 19.25
CA LEU A 24 -9.85 9.32 20.14
C LEU A 24 -9.33 9.52 21.56
N LYS A 25 -10.25 9.78 22.50
CA LYS A 25 -9.93 10.07 23.91
C LYS A 25 -8.86 11.16 24.07
N GLY A 26 -8.96 12.23 23.27
CA GLY A 26 -8.04 13.37 23.29
C GLY A 26 -6.69 13.14 22.62
N GLN A 27 -6.41 11.94 22.12
CA GLN A 27 -5.15 11.61 21.44
C GLN A 27 -5.35 11.53 19.92
N PRO A 28 -4.38 12.03 19.11
CA PRO A 28 -4.43 11.95 17.67
C PRO A 28 -3.86 10.61 17.17
N TRP A 29 -4.59 9.94 16.30
CA TRP A 29 -4.23 8.67 15.68
C TRP A 29 -4.16 8.80 14.17
N LEU A 30 -3.15 8.17 13.57
CA LEU A 30 -3.07 7.93 12.13
C LEU A 30 -3.90 6.69 11.79
N VAL A 31 -4.79 6.83 10.82
CA VAL A 31 -5.54 5.72 10.21
C VAL A 31 -5.26 5.70 8.72
N ASP A 32 -4.75 4.58 8.23
CA ASP A 32 -4.43 4.37 6.83
C ASP A 32 -4.95 3.00 6.36
N ALA A 33 -6.01 3.00 5.59
CA ALA A 33 -6.62 1.79 5.02
C ALA A 33 -6.23 1.56 3.54
N GLY A 34 -5.42 2.43 2.94
CA GLY A 34 -5.28 2.51 1.49
C GLY A 34 -3.86 2.37 0.93
N PHE A 35 -2.82 2.26 1.75
CA PHE A 35 -1.43 2.19 1.25
C PHE A 35 -1.09 0.86 0.55
N GLY A 36 -1.91 -0.15 0.72
CA GLY A 36 -1.71 -1.45 0.10
C GLY A 36 -0.94 -2.43 1.00
N GLY A 37 0.01 -3.18 0.44
CA GLY A 37 0.66 -4.30 1.11
C GLY A 37 1.39 -3.98 2.42
N LEU A 38 1.79 -2.75 2.65
CA LEU A 38 2.46 -2.30 3.86
C LEU A 38 1.62 -1.28 4.66
N ALA A 39 0.31 -1.22 4.42
CA ALA A 39 -0.58 -0.40 5.24
C ALA A 39 -0.58 -0.86 6.70
N PRO A 40 -0.54 0.05 7.68
CA PRO A 40 -0.83 -0.29 9.07
C PRO A 40 -2.25 -0.87 9.19
N THR A 41 -2.39 -2.01 9.84
CA THR A 41 -3.71 -2.67 10.01
C THR A 41 -4.38 -2.34 11.34
N ALA A 42 -3.82 -1.39 12.06
CA ALA A 42 -4.41 -0.76 13.23
C ALA A 42 -3.99 0.73 13.27
N PRO A 43 -4.75 1.60 13.95
CA PRO A 43 -4.36 2.98 14.15
C PRO A 43 -3.00 3.11 14.85
N LEU A 44 -2.21 4.12 14.44
CA LEU A 44 -0.94 4.45 15.07
C LEU A 44 -1.04 5.77 15.82
N LEU A 45 -0.54 5.84 17.05
CA LEU A 45 -0.51 7.06 17.83
C LEU A 45 0.49 8.06 17.21
N LEU A 46 0.00 9.22 16.77
CA LEU A 46 0.80 10.22 16.05
C LEU A 46 1.92 10.86 16.90
N GLU A 47 1.72 10.93 18.20
CA GLU A 47 2.68 11.55 19.13
C GLU A 47 3.69 10.57 19.72
N SER A 48 3.78 9.35 19.18
CA SER A 48 4.72 8.33 19.62
C SER A 48 5.81 8.08 18.60
N GLU A 49 7.05 8.32 18.98
CA GLU A 49 8.23 7.95 18.20
C GLU A 49 8.69 6.50 18.43
N LYS A 50 8.03 5.78 19.35
CA LYS A 50 8.32 4.36 19.59
C LYS A 50 7.79 3.49 18.47
N THR A 51 8.38 2.31 18.31
CA THR A 51 7.82 1.29 17.41
C THR A 51 6.46 0.83 17.96
N GLN A 52 5.46 0.87 17.10
CA GLN A 52 4.08 0.49 17.39
C GLN A 52 3.73 -0.81 16.66
N LEU A 53 3.13 -1.74 17.39
CA LEU A 53 2.74 -3.05 16.87
C LEU A 53 1.32 -2.97 16.29
N THR A 54 1.13 -3.60 15.15
CA THR A 54 -0.20 -3.89 14.58
C THR A 54 -0.32 -5.39 14.34
N PRO A 55 -1.50 -5.92 14.08
CA PRO A 55 -1.67 -7.36 13.77
C PRO A 55 -0.80 -7.87 12.61
N HIS A 56 -0.41 -7.00 11.69
CA HIS A 56 0.32 -7.41 10.48
C HIS A 56 1.64 -6.68 10.26
N GLY A 57 2.24 -6.13 11.29
CA GLY A 57 3.54 -5.49 11.18
C GLY A 57 3.84 -4.48 12.27
N GLN A 58 5.05 -3.99 12.25
CA GLN A 58 5.56 -2.98 13.15
C GLN A 58 5.83 -1.69 12.40
N TYR A 59 5.48 -0.57 13.00
CA TYR A 59 5.61 0.74 12.38
C TYR A 59 6.21 1.75 13.32
N ARG A 60 6.88 2.74 12.75
CA ARG A 60 7.43 3.86 13.49
C ARG A 60 7.18 5.16 12.74
N LEU A 61 6.73 6.16 13.48
CA LEU A 61 6.64 7.53 13.00
C LEU A 61 7.91 8.27 13.41
N LYS A 62 8.48 9.04 12.49
CA LYS A 62 9.66 9.87 12.75
C LYS A 62 9.40 11.30 12.28
N PRO A 63 9.89 12.31 13.01
CA PRO A 63 9.87 13.69 12.51
C PRO A 63 10.62 13.81 11.18
N HIS A 64 10.07 14.57 10.26
CA HIS A 64 10.70 14.90 8.99
C HIS A 64 10.22 16.26 8.50
N ARG A 65 11.13 17.25 8.38
CA ARG A 65 10.77 18.64 8.05
C ARG A 65 9.60 19.11 8.92
N ASP A 66 8.55 19.66 8.31
CA ASP A 66 7.35 20.14 9.01
C ASP A 66 6.28 19.04 9.21
N GLY A 67 6.63 17.77 9.11
CA GLY A 67 5.71 16.66 9.18
C GLY A 67 6.33 15.39 9.76
N LEU A 68 5.84 14.26 9.29
CA LEU A 68 6.22 12.93 9.74
C LEU A 68 6.55 12.03 8.55
N VAL A 69 7.40 11.04 8.77
CA VAL A 69 7.59 9.90 7.87
C VAL A 69 7.11 8.63 8.58
N LEU A 70 6.30 7.84 7.90
CA LEU A 70 5.94 6.50 8.35
C LEU A 70 6.95 5.48 7.82
N CYS A 71 7.44 4.64 8.73
CA CYS A 71 8.35 3.54 8.44
C CYS A 71 7.72 2.20 8.83
N ALA A 72 7.81 1.18 7.98
CA ALA A 72 7.64 -0.21 8.39
C ALA A 72 8.96 -0.73 8.98
N VAL A 73 8.86 -1.53 10.05
CA VAL A 73 10.02 -2.06 10.79
C VAL A 73 10.00 -3.58 10.71
N THR A 74 11.12 -4.18 10.30
CA THR A 74 11.30 -5.64 10.26
C THR A 74 12.66 -5.99 10.84
N GLY A 75 12.69 -6.46 12.09
CA GLY A 75 13.93 -6.63 12.83
C GLY A 75 14.70 -5.31 12.93
N ALA A 76 15.96 -5.29 12.51
CA ALA A 76 16.78 -4.07 12.47
C ALA A 76 16.54 -3.19 11.23
N LYS A 77 15.79 -3.66 10.25
CA LYS A 77 15.55 -2.94 8.99
C LYS A 77 14.36 -2.01 9.10
N GLN A 78 14.47 -0.84 8.47
CA GLN A 78 13.38 0.12 8.36
C GLN A 78 13.16 0.44 6.88
N GLN A 79 11.90 0.37 6.46
CA GLN A 79 11.47 0.76 5.12
C GLN A 79 10.62 2.02 5.24
N LEU A 80 11.06 3.10 4.60
CA LEU A 80 10.30 4.34 4.50
C LEU A 80 9.11 4.11 3.56
N LEU A 81 7.92 4.52 3.98
CA LEU A 81 6.70 4.31 3.21
C LEU A 81 6.22 5.61 2.56
N TYR A 82 5.96 6.61 3.36
CA TYR A 82 5.51 7.92 2.90
C TYR A 82 5.74 9.01 3.93
N THR A 83 5.84 10.26 3.44
CA THR A 83 5.81 11.45 4.27
C THR A 83 4.42 12.07 4.28
N PHE A 84 4.07 12.77 5.35
CA PHE A 84 2.84 13.53 5.47
C PHE A 84 2.97 14.64 6.50
N ASP A 85 2.18 15.69 6.37
CA ASP A 85 1.93 16.67 7.40
C ASP A 85 0.54 16.48 8.03
N ARG A 86 0.27 17.22 9.10
CA ARG A 86 -1.01 17.15 9.83
C ARG A 86 -2.01 18.21 9.38
N GLN A 87 -1.75 18.93 8.29
CA GLN A 87 -2.66 19.94 7.79
C GLN A 87 -3.86 19.30 7.08
N PRO A 88 -5.10 19.65 7.46
CA PRO A 88 -6.28 19.19 6.76
C PRO A 88 -6.24 19.60 5.29
N GLN A 89 -6.51 18.66 4.41
CA GLN A 89 -6.56 18.90 2.98
C GLN A 89 -7.98 19.24 2.54
N ARG A 90 -8.12 20.14 1.59
CA ARG A 90 -9.41 20.49 1.00
C ARG A 90 -9.90 19.37 0.09
N ARG A 91 -11.22 19.23 -0.04
CA ARG A 91 -11.82 18.22 -0.92
C ARG A 91 -11.32 18.33 -2.37
N ILE A 92 -11.12 19.55 -2.86
CA ILE A 92 -10.62 19.78 -4.23
C ILE A 92 -9.19 19.23 -4.42
N ASP A 93 -8.32 19.36 -3.43
CA ASP A 93 -6.95 18.84 -3.50
C ASP A 93 -6.95 17.32 -3.54
N LEU A 94 -7.86 16.67 -2.77
CA LEU A 94 -8.06 15.23 -2.84
C LEU A 94 -8.59 14.78 -4.21
N GLN A 95 -9.48 15.56 -4.83
CA GLN A 95 -9.99 15.30 -6.19
C GLN A 95 -8.88 15.40 -7.23
N VAL A 96 -8.00 16.40 -7.13
CA VAL A 96 -6.83 16.56 -8.02
C VAL A 96 -5.88 15.37 -7.88
N GLY A 97 -5.56 14.96 -6.64
CA GLY A 97 -4.74 13.78 -6.39
C GLY A 97 -5.38 12.50 -6.98
N ASN A 98 -6.68 12.32 -6.76
CA ASN A 98 -7.42 11.18 -7.31
C ASN A 98 -7.44 11.20 -8.86
N TRP A 99 -7.66 12.37 -9.47
CA TRP A 99 -7.61 12.53 -10.92
C TRP A 99 -6.23 12.12 -11.45
N PHE A 100 -5.14 12.58 -10.83
CA PHE A 100 -3.78 12.19 -11.23
C PHE A 100 -3.58 10.67 -11.16
N VAL A 101 -3.88 10.02 -10.03
CA VAL A 101 -3.61 8.57 -9.87
C VAL A 101 -4.50 7.71 -10.77
N SER A 102 -5.71 8.18 -11.10
CA SER A 102 -6.66 7.40 -11.93
C SER A 102 -6.51 7.63 -13.43
N THR A 103 -5.95 8.75 -13.87
CA THR A 103 -5.97 9.14 -15.30
C THR A 103 -4.59 9.45 -15.89
N HIS A 104 -3.61 9.91 -15.10
CA HIS A 104 -2.33 10.34 -15.63
C HIS A 104 -1.54 9.16 -16.24
N PRO A 105 -0.95 9.31 -17.47
CA PRO A 105 -0.26 8.22 -18.15
C PRO A 105 0.87 7.57 -17.35
N HIS A 106 1.60 8.36 -16.54
CA HIS A 106 2.68 7.87 -15.68
C HIS A 106 2.21 7.37 -14.31
N SER A 107 0.90 7.32 -14.06
CA SER A 107 0.41 6.74 -12.81
C SER A 107 0.66 5.23 -12.78
N PRO A 108 1.28 4.70 -11.70
CA PRO A 108 1.48 3.26 -11.57
C PRO A 108 0.17 2.47 -11.53
N PHE A 109 -0.94 3.11 -11.11
CA PHE A 109 -2.28 2.49 -11.13
C PHE A 109 -2.86 2.33 -12.53
N ARG A 110 -2.28 3.00 -13.53
CA ARG A 110 -2.65 2.85 -14.94
C ARG A 110 -1.82 1.81 -15.67
N THR A 111 -0.59 1.61 -15.24
CA THR A 111 0.42 0.83 -15.96
C THR A 111 0.75 -0.49 -15.28
N ARG A 112 0.34 -0.69 -14.03
CA ARG A 112 0.64 -1.89 -13.25
C ARG A 112 -0.63 -2.51 -12.67
N LEU A 113 -0.67 -3.84 -12.64
CA LEU A 113 -1.66 -4.58 -11.88
C LEU A 113 -1.14 -4.75 -10.45
N MET A 114 -1.82 -4.16 -9.50
CA MET A 114 -1.43 -4.23 -8.10
C MET A 114 -2.60 -4.69 -7.24
N ALA A 115 -2.36 -5.65 -6.36
CA ALA A 115 -3.30 -6.05 -5.32
C ALA A 115 -2.57 -6.37 -4.03
N ALA A 116 -3.22 -6.10 -2.89
CA ALA A 116 -2.72 -6.48 -1.59
C ALA A 116 -3.87 -6.91 -0.69
N ARG A 117 -3.63 -7.92 0.14
CA ARG A 117 -4.60 -8.39 1.12
C ARG A 117 -3.88 -8.95 2.33
N VAL A 118 -4.31 -8.55 3.52
CA VAL A 118 -3.95 -9.17 4.78
C VAL A 118 -4.99 -10.20 5.16
N VAL A 119 -4.57 -11.28 5.82
CA VAL A 119 -5.46 -12.36 6.25
C VAL A 119 -5.32 -12.60 7.76
N PRO A 120 -6.35 -13.21 8.42
CA PRO A 120 -6.41 -13.29 9.88
C PRO A 120 -5.25 -14.04 10.54
N ASP A 121 -4.55 -14.89 9.81
CA ASP A 121 -3.36 -15.63 10.32
C ASP A 121 -2.10 -14.75 10.41
N GLY A 122 -2.21 -13.46 10.11
CA GLY A 122 -1.11 -12.50 10.06
C GLY A 122 -0.33 -12.50 8.75
N SER A 123 -0.67 -13.37 7.81
CA SER A 123 -0.04 -13.39 6.49
C SER A 123 -0.54 -12.26 5.59
N ARG A 124 0.23 -11.95 4.56
CA ARG A 124 -0.07 -10.89 3.60
C ARG A 124 0.20 -11.36 2.18
N HIS A 125 -0.80 -11.24 1.33
CA HIS A 125 -0.69 -11.48 -0.10
C HIS A 125 -0.41 -10.16 -0.81
N THR A 126 0.55 -10.16 -1.74
CA THR A 126 0.80 -9.03 -2.63
C THR A 126 0.93 -9.52 -4.07
N LEU A 127 0.45 -8.73 -5.00
CA LEU A 127 0.59 -8.95 -6.44
C LEU A 127 1.08 -7.66 -7.08
N LEU A 128 2.14 -7.78 -7.88
CA LEU A 128 2.61 -6.72 -8.77
C LEU A 128 2.81 -7.34 -10.16
N ASN A 129 1.96 -6.97 -11.10
CA ASN A 129 1.87 -7.58 -12.43
C ASN A 129 1.72 -9.11 -12.31
N THR A 130 2.76 -9.86 -12.64
CA THR A 130 2.80 -11.32 -12.58
C THR A 130 3.45 -11.86 -11.32
N ARG A 131 4.06 -11.00 -10.52
CA ARG A 131 4.77 -11.41 -9.31
C ARG A 131 3.82 -11.46 -8.13
N TYR A 132 3.38 -12.66 -7.77
CA TYR A 132 2.66 -12.92 -6.53
C TYR A 132 3.63 -13.24 -5.40
N THR A 133 3.42 -12.65 -4.21
CA THR A 133 4.20 -12.95 -3.02
C THR A 133 3.29 -13.16 -1.82
N LEU A 134 3.51 -14.28 -1.11
CA LEU A 134 2.96 -14.54 0.21
C LEU A 134 4.02 -14.19 1.26
N HIS A 135 3.74 -13.19 2.10
CA HIS A 135 4.56 -12.81 3.25
C HIS A 135 3.96 -13.43 4.51
N ARG A 136 4.78 -14.10 5.32
CA ARG A 136 4.33 -14.73 6.56
C ARG A 136 4.73 -13.92 7.80
N PRO A 137 4.04 -14.12 8.93
CA PRO A 137 4.35 -13.43 10.19
C PRO A 137 5.78 -13.68 10.70
N ASP A 138 6.37 -14.83 10.39
CA ASP A 138 7.74 -15.19 10.75
C ASP A 138 8.82 -14.43 9.94
N GLY A 139 8.40 -13.54 9.02
CA GLY A 139 9.27 -12.78 8.14
C GLY A 139 9.68 -13.52 6.87
N SER A 140 9.32 -14.79 6.73
CA SER A 140 9.56 -15.54 5.48
C SER A 140 8.62 -15.09 4.37
N SER A 141 9.03 -15.29 3.13
CA SER A 141 8.16 -15.01 1.98
C SER A 141 8.34 -16.07 0.89
N ARG A 142 7.22 -16.36 0.21
CA ARG A 142 7.18 -17.24 -0.94
C ARG A 142 6.75 -16.45 -2.17
N VAL A 143 7.60 -16.43 -3.18
CA VAL A 143 7.34 -15.77 -4.47
C VAL A 143 6.90 -16.80 -5.50
N ARG A 144 5.91 -16.45 -6.31
CA ARG A 144 5.46 -17.20 -7.49
C ARG A 144 5.30 -16.22 -8.65
N THR A 145 5.90 -16.53 -9.79
CA THR A 145 5.63 -15.83 -11.04
C THR A 145 4.44 -16.49 -11.74
N ILE A 146 3.48 -15.69 -12.13
CA ILE A 146 2.28 -16.13 -12.86
C ILE A 146 2.57 -16.01 -14.36
N THR A 147 2.34 -17.08 -15.11
CA THR A 147 2.75 -17.17 -16.52
C THR A 147 1.58 -17.17 -17.49
N ASP A 148 0.34 -17.24 -17.01
CA ASP A 148 -0.86 -17.27 -17.83
C ASP A 148 -2.04 -16.54 -17.19
N ALA A 149 -2.99 -16.12 -18.02
CA ALA A 149 -4.14 -15.35 -17.59
C ALA A 149 -5.10 -16.13 -16.68
N ALA A 150 -5.25 -17.45 -16.88
CA ALA A 150 -6.13 -18.27 -16.07
C ALA A 150 -5.61 -18.36 -14.62
N SER A 151 -4.32 -18.62 -14.46
CA SER A 151 -3.64 -18.58 -13.15
C SER A 151 -3.72 -17.23 -12.48
N LEU A 152 -3.64 -16.11 -13.25
CA LEU A 152 -3.79 -14.77 -12.70
C LEU A 152 -5.20 -14.51 -12.18
N LEU A 153 -6.22 -14.91 -12.95
CA LEU A 153 -7.61 -14.83 -12.54
C LEU A 153 -7.89 -15.67 -11.29
N ASP A 154 -7.33 -16.89 -11.23
CA ASP A 154 -7.45 -17.76 -10.05
C ASP A 154 -6.83 -17.11 -8.81
N VAL A 155 -5.63 -16.58 -8.90
CA VAL A 155 -4.95 -15.87 -7.78
C VAL A 155 -5.76 -14.66 -7.33
N LEU A 156 -6.31 -13.86 -8.23
CA LEU A 156 -7.16 -12.72 -7.87
C LEU A 156 -8.42 -13.15 -7.13
N ARG A 157 -9.04 -14.25 -7.52
CA ARG A 157 -10.23 -14.79 -6.85
C ARG A 157 -9.90 -15.46 -5.51
N SER A 158 -8.93 -16.38 -5.50
CA SER A 158 -8.64 -17.23 -4.33
C SER A 158 -7.83 -16.50 -3.25
N CYS A 159 -6.79 -15.75 -3.64
CA CYS A 159 -5.91 -15.09 -2.67
C CYS A 159 -6.37 -13.68 -2.30
N PHE A 160 -6.97 -12.94 -3.26
CA PHE A 160 -7.38 -11.56 -3.03
C PHE A 160 -8.90 -11.39 -2.85
N THR A 161 -9.69 -12.45 -3.05
CA THR A 161 -11.16 -12.43 -2.97
C THR A 161 -11.82 -11.37 -3.85
N VAL A 162 -11.22 -11.09 -5.00
CA VAL A 162 -11.75 -10.13 -5.96
C VAL A 162 -12.84 -10.80 -6.79
N SER A 163 -14.05 -10.26 -6.77
CA SER A 163 -15.12 -10.65 -7.70
C SER A 163 -14.85 -10.00 -9.06
N LEU A 164 -14.50 -10.81 -10.04
CA LEU A 164 -14.20 -10.33 -11.38
C LEU A 164 -15.48 -10.38 -12.23
N PRO A 165 -15.79 -9.33 -13.01
CA PRO A 165 -16.92 -9.36 -13.93
C PRO A 165 -16.67 -10.41 -15.01
N GLN A 166 -17.75 -11.05 -15.46
CA GLN A 166 -17.71 -11.89 -16.67
C GLN A 166 -17.69 -10.96 -17.89
N THR A 167 -16.52 -10.50 -18.28
CA THR A 167 -16.37 -9.68 -19.49
C THR A 167 -15.54 -10.43 -20.51
N ASP A 168 -16.08 -10.55 -21.73
CA ASP A 168 -15.33 -11.01 -22.88
C ASP A 168 -14.10 -10.12 -23.06
N GLY A 169 -12.91 -10.71 -23.04
CA GLY A 169 -11.65 -9.99 -23.19
C GLY A 169 -10.90 -9.67 -21.90
N LEU A 170 -11.42 -10.03 -20.70
CA LEU A 170 -10.65 -9.85 -19.44
C LEU A 170 -9.32 -10.62 -19.49
N SER A 171 -9.33 -11.85 -19.98
CA SER A 171 -8.12 -12.65 -20.20
C SER A 171 -7.14 -11.96 -21.17
N ARG A 172 -7.65 -11.35 -22.24
CA ARG A 172 -6.81 -10.58 -23.19
C ARG A 172 -6.20 -9.35 -22.55
N ARG A 173 -6.94 -8.63 -21.71
CA ARG A 173 -6.41 -7.49 -20.95
C ARG A 173 -5.33 -7.90 -19.96
N PHE A 174 -5.43 -9.06 -19.34
CA PHE A 174 -4.41 -9.56 -18.44
C PHE A 174 -3.15 -10.06 -19.15
N GLN A 175 -3.25 -10.50 -20.40
CA GLN A 175 -2.07 -10.85 -21.20
C GLN A 175 -1.04 -9.71 -21.29
N GLN A 176 -1.49 -8.46 -21.33
CA GLN A 176 -0.55 -7.30 -21.36
C GLN A 176 0.39 -7.25 -20.16
N PHE A 177 -0.01 -7.78 -19.00
CA PHE A 177 0.82 -7.81 -17.80
C PHE A 177 1.76 -9.03 -17.73
N LEU A 178 1.58 -10.02 -18.62
CA LEU A 178 2.43 -11.21 -18.68
C LEU A 178 3.74 -10.95 -19.43
N TYR A 179 3.80 -9.88 -20.22
CA TYR A 179 4.95 -9.54 -21.10
C TYR A 179 5.65 -8.24 -20.69
N THR A 180 5.27 -7.65 -19.53
CA THR A 180 5.93 -6.48 -18.92
C THR A 180 6.69 -6.90 -17.66
#